data_ac1371651915677e709b8e2ddb71e2dc
#
_entry.id   ac1371651915677e709b8e2ddb71e2dc
#
_cell.length_a   1.000
_cell.length_b   1.000
_cell.length_c   1.000
_cell.angle_alpha   90.00
_cell.angle_beta   90.00
_cell.angle_gamma   90.00
#
_symmetry.space_group_name_H-M   'P 1'
#
loop_
_entity.id
_entity.type
_entity.pdbx_description
1 polymer ?
#
loop_
_entity_poly.entity_id
_entity_poly.type
_entity_poly.pdbx_seq_one_letter_code
_entity_poly.pdbx_strand_id
1 'polypeptide(L)'
;YFEILKKFSILNLLGLFLKIKKEWFTKEYLSQRTIAFSFGSLVLNFFIGFVKVIISVFISSVTFAFNGIYNIILGFSKNSAIKRYNETERLTDKNEEIKLAKKKNIETKTCYKLCFYNLFASLIYLILSIITTFVLPEMAEYGIITALFIATVAFSKLITGIVSSVKTRKVDNLIIHYIKYINLSDGLISISLCQRALLCLDGVTAELSFYSGIGGIVFSALAIVLSAYMFIELRFIKKRRIVDVEDILED
;
A
#
# COMPACT_ATOMS: atom_id res chain seq x y z
N TYR A 1 6.22 25.24 43.33
CA TYR A 1 6.49 25.30 41.86
C TYR A 1 7.57 24.33 41.43
N PHE A 2 8.63 24.14 42.20
CA PHE A 2 9.76 23.23 41.88
C PHE A 2 9.41 21.74 42.00
N GLU A 3 8.48 21.33 42.85
CA GLU A 3 8.03 19.93 43.01
C GLU A 3 7.11 19.48 41.90
N ILE A 4 6.34 20.38 41.27
CA ILE A 4 5.49 20.06 40.11
C ILE A 4 6.33 19.84 38.86
N LEU A 5 7.43 20.54 38.70
CA LEU A 5 8.40 20.35 37.61
C LEU A 5 9.21 19.05 37.75
N LYS A 6 9.40 18.53 38.97
CA LYS A 6 10.06 17.25 39.21
C LYS A 6 9.17 16.06 38.83
N LYS A 7 7.85 16.21 38.88
CA LYS A 7 6.87 15.20 38.46
C LYS A 7 6.72 15.06 36.93
N PHE A 8 7.11 16.10 36.19
CA PHE A 8 7.22 16.11 34.72
C PHE A 8 8.67 15.96 34.25
N SER A 9 9.47 15.18 34.97
CA SER A 9 10.84 14.88 34.56
C SER A 9 10.85 14.24 33.17
N ILE A 10 11.72 14.78 32.30
CA ILE A 10 12.01 14.24 30.97
C ILE A 10 12.23 12.69 31.03
N LEU A 11 12.77 12.20 32.14
CA LEU A 11 12.93 10.76 32.44
C LEU A 11 11.59 10.01 32.54
N ASN A 12 10.53 10.61 33.11
CA ASN A 12 9.20 9.99 33.17
C ASN A 12 8.53 9.98 31.80
N LEU A 13 8.71 11.06 31.01
CA LEU A 13 8.29 11.11 29.60
C LEU A 13 9.06 10.09 28.75
N LEU A 14 10.37 9.97 28.95
CA LEU A 14 11.19 8.97 28.25
C LEU A 14 10.83 7.55 28.68
N GLY A 15 10.56 7.31 29.96
CA GLY A 15 10.08 6.04 30.50
C GLY A 15 8.71 5.66 29.96
N LEU A 16 7.78 6.63 29.87
CA LEU A 16 6.46 6.45 29.26
C LEU A 16 6.60 6.18 27.75
N PHE A 17 7.47 6.92 27.06
CA PHE A 17 7.77 6.70 25.63
C PHE A 17 8.40 5.31 25.37
N LEU A 18 9.31 4.87 26.24
CA LEU A 18 9.94 3.55 26.14
C LEU A 18 8.96 2.43 26.48
N LYS A 19 8.06 2.63 27.47
CA LYS A 19 7.00 1.68 27.81
C LYS A 19 5.97 1.57 26.68
N ILE A 20 5.50 2.70 26.15
CA ILE A 20 4.63 2.76 24.97
C ILE A 20 5.34 2.09 23.77
N LYS A 21 6.64 2.35 23.56
CA LYS A 21 7.43 1.74 22.49
C LYS A 21 7.54 0.22 22.66
N LYS A 22 7.68 -0.29 23.88
CA LYS A 22 7.78 -1.75 24.17
C LYS A 22 6.42 -2.44 23.99
N GLU A 23 5.33 -1.86 24.45
CA GLU A 23 3.97 -2.37 24.25
C GLU A 23 3.55 -2.29 22.80
N TRP A 24 3.91 -1.21 22.08
CA TRP A 24 3.64 -1.04 20.65
C TRP A 24 4.33 -2.07 19.75
N PHE A 25 5.32 -2.80 20.25
CA PHE A 25 6.03 -3.86 19.50
C PHE A 25 5.50 -5.27 19.80
N THR A 26 4.50 -5.43 20.68
CA THR A 26 3.85 -6.74 20.89
C THR A 26 2.99 -7.13 19.67
N LYS A 27 2.80 -8.44 19.45
CA LYS A 27 2.04 -8.95 18.29
C LYS A 27 0.61 -8.41 18.25
N GLU A 28 0.00 -8.21 19.40
CA GLU A 28 -1.37 -7.73 19.55
C GLU A 28 -1.55 -6.29 19.06
N TYR A 29 -0.62 -5.40 19.36
CA TYR A 29 -0.62 -4.02 18.88
C TYR A 29 -0.13 -3.87 17.42
N LEU A 30 0.56 -4.88 16.87
CA LEU A 30 1.09 -4.82 15.51
C LEU A 30 -0.04 -4.75 14.47
N SER A 31 -1.14 -5.47 14.67
CA SER A 31 -2.30 -5.44 13.78
C SER A 31 -3.03 -4.10 13.84
N GLN A 32 -3.32 -3.60 15.05
CA GLN A 32 -4.00 -2.32 15.25
C GLN A 32 -3.19 -1.16 14.68
N ARG A 33 -1.88 -1.14 14.94
CA ARG A 33 -0.96 -0.14 14.38
C ARG A 33 -0.94 -0.20 12.85
N THR A 34 -0.91 -1.39 12.27
CA THR A 34 -0.93 -1.55 10.82
C THR A 34 -2.21 -0.99 10.22
N ILE A 35 -3.34 -1.22 10.85
CA ILE A 35 -4.63 -0.67 10.40
C ILE A 35 -4.66 0.85 10.55
N ALA A 36 -4.16 1.41 11.65
CA ALA A 36 -4.06 2.87 11.84
C ALA A 36 -3.17 3.53 10.76
N PHE A 37 -1.99 2.97 10.50
CA PHE A 37 -1.14 3.45 9.41
C PHE A 37 -1.77 3.27 8.02
N SER A 38 -2.50 2.18 7.81
CA SER A 38 -3.22 1.93 6.55
C SER A 38 -4.35 2.94 6.36
N PHE A 39 -5.02 3.34 7.43
CA PHE A 39 -6.02 4.41 7.39
C PHE A 39 -5.40 5.76 7.04
N GLY A 40 -4.29 6.14 7.66
CA GLY A 40 -3.54 7.34 7.28
C GLY A 40 -3.10 7.31 5.81
N SER A 41 -2.56 6.18 5.35
CA SER A 41 -2.18 5.97 3.94
C SER A 41 -3.38 6.01 2.98
N LEU A 42 -4.57 5.55 3.40
CA LEU A 42 -5.82 5.66 2.65
C LEU A 42 -6.21 7.12 2.43
N VAL A 43 -6.25 7.91 3.51
CA VAL A 43 -6.59 9.34 3.44
C VAL A 43 -5.61 10.07 2.52
N LEU A 44 -4.31 9.80 2.68
CA LEU A 44 -3.27 10.37 1.83
C LEU A 44 -3.44 9.96 0.35
N ASN A 45 -3.75 8.71 0.06
CA ASN A 45 -3.95 8.26 -1.32
C ASN A 45 -5.15 8.94 -1.97
N PHE A 46 -6.26 9.11 -1.27
CA PHE A 46 -7.40 9.87 -1.79
C PHE A 46 -7.04 11.35 -2.00
N PHE A 47 -6.47 11.99 -0.99
CA PHE A 47 -6.11 13.40 -1.08
C PHE A 47 -5.11 13.65 -2.21
N ILE A 48 -4.00 12.91 -2.25
CA ILE A 48 -2.98 13.03 -3.29
C ILE A 48 -3.58 12.67 -4.67
N GLY A 49 -4.44 11.65 -4.73
CA GLY A 49 -5.11 11.26 -5.97
C GLY A 49 -5.97 12.38 -6.54
N PHE A 50 -6.84 12.97 -5.73
CA PHE A 50 -7.68 14.09 -6.16
C PHE A 50 -6.86 15.32 -6.54
N VAL A 51 -5.87 15.69 -5.74
CA VAL A 51 -4.96 16.82 -6.03
C VAL A 51 -4.26 16.60 -7.38
N LYS A 52 -3.75 15.40 -7.65
CA LYS A 52 -3.09 15.08 -8.92
C LYS A 52 -4.05 15.17 -10.11
N VAL A 53 -5.28 14.68 -9.99
CA VAL A 53 -6.28 14.78 -11.05
C VAL A 53 -6.62 16.25 -11.33
N ILE A 54 -6.80 17.06 -10.29
CA ILE A 54 -7.07 18.50 -10.48
C ILE A 54 -5.87 19.19 -11.15
N ILE A 55 -4.66 18.99 -10.62
CA ILE A 55 -3.44 19.60 -11.18
C ILE A 55 -3.22 19.17 -12.64
N SER A 56 -3.53 17.91 -12.98
CA SER A 56 -3.34 17.40 -14.35
C SER A 56 -4.11 18.18 -15.39
N VAL A 57 -5.27 18.74 -15.03
CA VAL A 57 -6.06 19.60 -15.93
C VAL A 57 -5.33 20.91 -16.23
N PHE A 58 -4.68 21.51 -15.19
CA PHE A 58 -3.96 22.77 -15.36
C PHE A 58 -2.64 22.64 -16.12
N ILE A 59 -1.93 21.52 -15.91
CA ILE A 59 -0.64 21.27 -16.59
C ILE A 59 -0.79 20.42 -17.86
N SER A 60 -2.04 20.06 -18.23
CA SER A 60 -2.35 19.20 -19.38
C SER A 60 -1.55 17.90 -19.42
N SER A 61 -1.29 17.30 -18.23
CA SER A 61 -0.48 16.09 -18.07
C SER A 61 -1.35 14.85 -17.91
N VAL A 62 -1.35 14.01 -18.92
CA VAL A 62 -2.08 12.72 -18.93
C VAL A 62 -1.49 11.78 -17.89
N THR A 63 -0.16 11.73 -17.74
CA THR A 63 0.51 10.90 -16.73
C THR A 63 0.09 11.27 -15.32
N PHE A 64 -0.03 12.57 -15.03
CA PHE A 64 -0.44 13.04 -13.70
C PHE A 64 -1.89 12.66 -13.38
N ALA A 65 -2.78 12.76 -14.40
CA ALA A 65 -4.18 12.33 -14.27
C ALA A 65 -4.29 10.85 -13.91
N PHE A 66 -3.64 9.98 -14.67
CA PHE A 66 -3.70 8.53 -14.43
C PHE A 66 -3.02 8.11 -13.15
N ASN A 67 -1.93 8.77 -12.75
CA ASN A 67 -1.31 8.53 -11.45
C ASN A 67 -2.25 8.95 -10.31
N GLY A 68 -3.03 10.01 -10.49
CA GLY A 68 -4.11 10.40 -9.59
C GLY A 68 -5.19 9.32 -9.48
N ILE A 69 -5.69 8.82 -10.63
CA ILE A 69 -6.67 7.73 -10.69
C ILE A 69 -6.13 6.47 -10.03
N TYR A 70 -4.88 6.09 -10.29
CA TYR A 70 -4.21 4.98 -9.62
C TYR A 70 -4.25 5.11 -8.08
N ASN A 71 -3.89 6.28 -7.55
CA ASN A 71 -3.95 6.53 -6.10
C ASN A 71 -5.38 6.42 -5.53
N ILE A 72 -6.39 6.87 -6.28
CA ILE A 72 -7.80 6.75 -5.89
C ILE A 72 -8.23 5.27 -5.84
N ILE A 73 -7.85 4.46 -6.83
CA ILE A 73 -8.14 3.02 -6.86
C ILE A 73 -7.49 2.32 -5.65
N LEU A 74 -6.25 2.64 -5.33
CA LEU A 74 -5.58 2.12 -4.13
C LEU A 74 -6.26 2.59 -2.83
N GLY A 75 -6.77 3.81 -2.80
CA GLY A 75 -7.59 4.32 -1.70
C GLY A 75 -8.83 3.44 -1.48
N PHE A 76 -9.60 3.16 -2.52
CA PHE A 76 -10.76 2.25 -2.45
C PHE A 76 -10.38 0.85 -2.00
N SER A 77 -9.28 0.30 -2.51
CA SER A 77 -8.74 -0.99 -2.10
C SER A 77 -8.47 -1.04 -0.59
N LYS A 78 -7.72 -0.05 -0.06
CA LYS A 78 -7.41 0.06 1.37
C LYS A 78 -8.65 0.27 2.23
N ASN A 79 -9.62 1.09 1.77
CA ASN A 79 -10.89 1.29 2.47
C ASN A 79 -11.66 -0.02 2.61
N SER A 80 -11.77 -0.79 1.52
CA SER A 80 -12.42 -2.10 1.53
C SER A 80 -11.74 -3.05 2.52
N ALA A 81 -10.42 -3.08 2.54
CA ALA A 81 -9.64 -3.90 3.47
C ALA A 81 -9.88 -3.54 4.94
N ILE A 82 -9.80 -2.24 5.28
CA ILE A 82 -9.98 -1.75 6.65
C ILE A 82 -11.41 -2.02 7.14
N LYS A 83 -12.42 -1.77 6.29
CA LYS A 83 -13.82 -2.04 6.62
C LYS A 83 -14.03 -3.53 6.95
N ARG A 84 -13.49 -4.43 6.13
CA ARG A 84 -13.63 -5.88 6.32
C ARG A 84 -12.80 -6.39 7.51
N TYR A 85 -11.63 -5.82 7.76
CA TYR A 85 -10.87 -6.12 8.96
C TYR A 85 -11.67 -5.80 10.22
N ASN A 86 -12.24 -4.59 10.30
CA ASN A 86 -13.08 -4.19 11.44
C ASN A 86 -14.32 -5.09 11.59
N GLU A 87 -14.89 -5.57 10.48
CA GLU A 87 -15.98 -6.54 10.48
C GLU A 87 -15.55 -7.88 11.11
N THR A 88 -14.36 -8.39 10.74
CA THR A 88 -13.84 -9.65 11.30
C THR A 88 -13.53 -9.56 12.80
N GLU A 89 -13.07 -8.41 13.27
CA GLU A 89 -12.79 -8.21 14.70
C GLU A 89 -14.06 -8.03 15.55
N ARG A 90 -15.17 -7.60 14.94
CA ARG A 90 -16.48 -7.43 15.60
C ARG A 90 -17.35 -8.68 15.59
N LEU A 91 -16.91 -9.77 14.95
CA LEU A 91 -17.67 -11.00 14.93
C LEU A 91 -17.85 -11.54 16.35
N THR A 92 -19.11 -11.64 16.77
CA THR A 92 -19.51 -12.24 18.04
C THR A 92 -20.39 -13.44 17.74
N ASP A 93 -19.87 -14.63 17.91
CA ASP A 93 -20.63 -15.87 17.79
C ASP A 93 -20.44 -16.69 19.07
N LYS A 94 -21.48 -17.40 19.52
CA LYS A 94 -21.39 -18.24 20.72
C LYS A 94 -20.50 -19.47 20.51
N ASN A 95 -20.39 -19.92 19.27
CA ASN A 95 -19.54 -21.05 18.91
C ASN A 95 -18.26 -20.51 18.26
N GLU A 96 -17.11 -20.76 18.88
CA GLU A 96 -15.79 -20.31 18.43
C GLU A 96 -15.40 -20.89 17.07
N GLU A 97 -15.81 -22.12 16.74
CA GLU A 97 -15.52 -22.74 15.44
C GLU A 97 -16.26 -22.05 14.32
N ILE A 98 -17.55 -21.76 14.50
CA ILE A 98 -18.37 -21.02 13.52
C ILE A 98 -17.82 -19.61 13.32
N LYS A 99 -17.41 -18.96 14.41
CA LYS A 99 -16.77 -17.63 14.36
C LYS A 99 -15.48 -17.66 13.54
N LEU A 100 -14.62 -18.65 13.78
CA LEU A 100 -13.37 -18.82 13.07
C LEU A 100 -13.60 -19.10 11.56
N ALA A 101 -14.55 -19.97 11.24
CA ALA A 101 -14.91 -20.27 9.85
C ALA A 101 -15.45 -19.03 9.11
N LYS A 102 -16.33 -18.25 9.73
CA LYS A 102 -16.85 -16.98 9.19
C LYS A 102 -15.71 -15.97 8.98
N LYS A 103 -14.80 -15.80 9.96
CA LYS A 103 -13.63 -14.94 9.86
C LYS A 103 -12.74 -15.33 8.69
N LYS A 104 -12.35 -16.60 8.59
CA LYS A 104 -11.52 -17.13 7.47
C LYS A 104 -12.17 -16.91 6.10
N ASN A 105 -13.50 -17.06 5.98
CA ASN A 105 -14.23 -16.83 4.73
C ASN A 105 -14.22 -15.33 4.32
N ILE A 106 -14.50 -14.42 5.27
CA ILE A 106 -14.46 -12.96 5.02
C ILE A 106 -13.06 -12.53 4.61
N GLU A 107 -12.03 -12.98 5.32
CA GLU A 107 -10.62 -12.70 5.00
C GLU A 107 -10.29 -13.15 3.57
N THR A 108 -10.59 -14.40 3.22
CA THR A 108 -10.28 -14.96 1.90
C THR A 108 -10.98 -14.19 0.78
N LYS A 109 -12.30 -13.94 0.92
CA LYS A 109 -13.06 -13.14 -0.06
C LYS A 109 -12.51 -11.72 -0.20
N THR A 110 -12.11 -11.12 0.90
CA THR A 110 -11.52 -9.78 0.88
C THR A 110 -10.18 -9.78 0.17
N CYS A 111 -9.30 -10.74 0.45
CA CYS A 111 -8.01 -10.86 -0.20
C CYS A 111 -8.12 -11.05 -1.72
N TYR A 112 -9.11 -11.82 -2.22
CA TYR A 112 -9.38 -11.91 -3.65
C TYR A 112 -9.70 -10.54 -4.27
N LYS A 113 -10.54 -9.74 -3.60
CA LYS A 113 -10.86 -8.38 -4.07
C LYS A 113 -9.61 -7.49 -4.07
N LEU A 114 -8.78 -7.59 -3.04
CA LEU A 114 -7.54 -6.82 -2.94
C LEU A 114 -6.55 -7.17 -4.06
N CYS A 115 -6.38 -8.47 -4.35
CA CYS A 115 -5.57 -8.92 -5.49
C CYS A 115 -6.10 -8.34 -6.81
N PHE A 116 -7.42 -8.39 -7.02
CA PHE A 116 -8.04 -7.86 -8.23
C PHE A 116 -7.83 -6.35 -8.38
N TYR A 117 -8.07 -5.57 -7.32
CA TYR A 117 -7.84 -4.12 -7.35
C TYR A 117 -6.37 -3.78 -7.63
N ASN A 118 -5.43 -4.51 -7.00
CA ASN A 118 -4.01 -4.27 -7.23
C ASN A 118 -3.59 -4.62 -8.65
N LEU A 119 -4.05 -5.76 -9.17
CA LEU A 119 -3.80 -6.17 -10.56
C LEU A 119 -4.37 -5.16 -11.56
N PHE A 120 -5.63 -4.75 -11.38
CA PHE A 120 -6.31 -3.80 -12.25
C PHE A 120 -5.60 -2.44 -12.26
N ALA A 121 -5.23 -1.92 -11.09
CA ALA A 121 -4.50 -0.67 -10.98
C ALA A 121 -3.12 -0.75 -11.66
N SER A 122 -2.39 -1.87 -11.48
CA SER A 122 -1.08 -2.07 -12.09
C SER A 122 -1.17 -2.21 -13.61
N LEU A 123 -2.21 -2.86 -14.13
CA LEU A 123 -2.47 -2.97 -15.58
C LEU A 123 -2.78 -1.60 -16.21
N ILE A 124 -3.62 -0.78 -15.57
CA ILE A 124 -3.90 0.58 -16.03
C ILE A 124 -2.59 1.37 -16.11
N TYR A 125 -1.75 1.26 -15.08
CA TYR A 125 -0.49 1.99 -15.05
C TYR A 125 0.50 1.48 -16.11
N LEU A 126 0.53 0.15 -16.39
CA LEU A 126 1.32 -0.42 -17.47
C LEU A 126 0.89 0.12 -18.84
N ILE A 127 -0.41 0.07 -19.12
CA ILE A 127 -0.97 0.57 -20.40
C ILE A 127 -0.60 2.03 -20.58
N LEU A 128 -0.78 2.84 -19.54
CA LEU A 128 -0.40 4.25 -19.57
C LEU A 128 1.10 4.42 -19.84
N SER A 129 1.96 3.66 -19.17
CA SER A 129 3.41 3.76 -19.36
C SER A 129 3.80 3.40 -20.79
N ILE A 130 3.15 2.44 -21.42
CA ILE A 130 3.32 2.10 -22.84
C ILE A 130 2.89 3.28 -23.72
N ILE A 131 1.70 3.84 -23.48
CA ILE A 131 1.18 4.97 -24.27
C ILE A 131 2.12 6.18 -24.16
N THR A 132 2.56 6.53 -22.96
CA THR A 132 3.45 7.68 -22.75
C THR A 132 4.86 7.45 -23.27
N THR A 133 5.29 6.20 -23.43
CA THR A 133 6.60 5.89 -23.99
C THR A 133 6.61 5.96 -25.51
N PHE A 134 5.59 5.42 -26.16
CA PHE A 134 5.61 5.18 -27.63
C PHE A 134 4.65 6.06 -28.43
N VAL A 135 3.57 6.57 -27.81
CA VAL A 135 2.51 7.27 -28.55
C VAL A 135 2.47 8.77 -28.22
N LEU A 136 2.54 9.10 -26.95
CA LEU A 136 2.39 10.47 -26.44
C LEU A 136 3.54 10.78 -25.48
N PRO A 137 4.76 11.01 -25.96
CA PRO A 137 5.87 11.37 -25.09
C PRO A 137 5.50 12.67 -24.36
N GLU A 138 5.29 12.56 -23.06
CA GLU A 138 4.87 13.65 -22.22
C GLU A 138 6.09 14.28 -21.56
N MET A 139 6.22 15.58 -21.74
CA MET A 139 7.34 16.38 -21.27
C MET A 139 6.85 17.33 -20.18
N ALA A 140 6.57 16.79 -19.00
CA ALA A 140 6.29 17.64 -17.84
C ALA A 140 7.59 18.08 -17.19
N GLU A 141 7.84 19.38 -17.19
CA GLU A 141 8.97 19.95 -16.43
C GLU A 141 8.64 19.99 -14.94
N TYR A 142 9.50 19.38 -14.15
CA TYR A 142 9.41 19.42 -12.70
C TYR A 142 10.47 20.37 -12.13
N GLY A 143 10.05 21.35 -11.32
CA GLY A 143 11.03 22.14 -10.57
C GLY A 143 11.79 21.26 -9.55
N ILE A 144 13.04 21.62 -9.24
CA ILE A 144 13.94 20.88 -8.34
C ILE A 144 13.25 20.52 -7.01
N ILE A 145 12.54 21.45 -6.40
CA ILE A 145 11.84 21.24 -5.11
C ILE A 145 10.77 20.16 -5.26
N THR A 146 10.00 20.20 -6.36
CA THR A 146 8.94 19.21 -6.64
C THR A 146 9.52 17.83 -6.88
N ALA A 147 10.59 17.71 -7.63
CA ALA A 147 11.26 16.44 -7.92
C ALA A 147 11.86 15.82 -6.65
N LEU A 148 12.52 16.62 -5.80
CA LEU A 148 13.05 16.15 -4.51
C LEU A 148 11.93 15.70 -3.56
N PHE A 149 10.81 16.42 -3.53
CA PHE A 149 9.63 16.01 -2.75
C PHE A 149 9.07 14.68 -3.23
N ILE A 150 8.88 14.52 -4.56
CA ILE A 150 8.42 13.26 -5.17
C ILE A 150 9.39 12.12 -4.82
N ALA A 151 10.70 12.34 -4.92
CA ALA A 151 11.72 11.36 -4.60
C ALA A 151 11.64 10.93 -3.14
N THR A 152 11.58 11.88 -2.21
CA THR A 152 11.47 11.60 -0.77
C THR A 152 10.23 10.75 -0.46
N VAL A 153 9.08 11.10 -1.02
CA VAL A 153 7.83 10.35 -0.81
C VAL A 153 7.92 8.95 -1.43
N ALA A 154 8.48 8.82 -2.64
CA ALA A 154 8.59 7.54 -3.34
C ALA A 154 9.50 6.56 -2.58
N PHE A 155 10.70 7.00 -2.18
CA PHE A 155 11.62 6.16 -1.40
C PHE A 155 11.03 5.79 -0.04
N SER A 156 10.37 6.73 0.66
CA SER A 156 9.70 6.45 1.92
C SER A 156 8.61 5.37 1.77
N LYS A 157 7.80 5.44 0.71
CA LYS A 157 6.77 4.42 0.40
C LYS A 157 7.40 3.07 0.10
N LEU A 158 8.45 3.02 -0.71
CA LEU A 158 9.12 1.76 -1.08
C LEU A 158 9.76 1.11 0.15
N ILE A 159 10.55 1.84 0.92
CA ILE A 159 11.21 1.33 2.13
C ILE A 159 10.17 0.83 3.13
N THR A 160 9.13 1.61 3.41
CA THR A 160 8.06 1.20 4.32
C THR A 160 7.28 0.00 3.79
N GLY A 161 7.06 -0.09 2.48
CA GLY A 161 6.46 -1.25 1.81
C GLY A 161 7.27 -2.52 2.03
N ILE A 162 8.57 -2.49 1.74
CA ILE A 162 9.49 -3.64 1.91
C ILE A 162 9.56 -4.05 3.38
N VAL A 163 9.91 -3.14 4.28
CA VAL A 163 10.09 -3.43 5.71
C VAL A 163 8.80 -3.97 6.33
N SER A 164 7.66 -3.41 5.95
CA SER A 164 6.38 -3.85 6.48
C SER A 164 5.98 -5.23 5.94
N SER A 165 6.24 -5.54 4.68
CA SER A 165 5.94 -6.85 4.08
C SER A 165 6.73 -7.97 4.74
N VAL A 166 8.00 -7.72 5.09
CA VAL A 166 8.82 -8.70 5.82
C VAL A 166 8.33 -8.91 7.25
N LYS A 167 8.01 -7.82 7.96
CA LYS A 167 7.58 -7.90 9.37
C LYS A 167 6.21 -8.56 9.55
N THR A 168 5.30 -8.42 8.60
CA THR A 168 3.93 -8.96 8.72
C THR A 168 3.78 -10.43 8.41
N ARG A 169 4.82 -11.11 7.93
CA ARG A 169 4.81 -12.59 7.78
C ARG A 169 4.50 -13.33 9.09
N LYS A 170 4.65 -12.67 10.24
CA LYS A 170 4.36 -13.21 11.57
C LYS A 170 2.95 -12.90 12.09
N VAL A 171 2.13 -12.20 11.33
CA VAL A 171 0.77 -11.81 11.71
C VAL A 171 -0.23 -12.79 11.12
N ASP A 172 -1.09 -13.37 11.96
CA ASP A 172 -2.04 -14.39 11.53
C ASP A 172 -3.22 -13.85 10.70
N ASN A 173 -3.39 -12.52 10.63
CA ASN A 173 -4.48 -11.91 9.88
C ASN A 173 -4.11 -11.69 8.41
N LEU A 174 -4.82 -12.39 7.53
CA LEU A 174 -4.56 -12.41 6.09
C LEU A 174 -4.78 -11.04 5.44
N ILE A 175 -5.81 -10.28 5.85
CA ILE A 175 -6.10 -8.95 5.29
C ILE A 175 -4.93 -8.00 5.52
N ILE A 176 -4.33 -8.04 6.72
CA ILE A 176 -3.17 -7.21 7.06
C ILE A 176 -2.00 -7.53 6.15
N HIS A 177 -1.75 -8.82 5.90
CA HIS A 177 -0.68 -9.26 5.03
C HIS A 177 -0.85 -8.71 3.61
N TYR A 178 -2.06 -8.79 3.06
CA TYR A 178 -2.37 -8.31 1.71
C TYR A 178 -2.35 -6.77 1.58
N ILE A 179 -2.74 -6.02 2.63
CA ILE A 179 -2.55 -4.56 2.65
C ILE A 179 -1.07 -4.19 2.47
N LYS A 180 -0.14 -4.99 3.01
CA LYS A 180 1.30 -4.72 2.87
C LYS A 180 1.81 -4.94 1.46
N TYR A 181 1.31 -5.94 0.76
CA TYR A 181 1.62 -6.12 -0.65
C TYR A 181 1.12 -4.97 -1.51
N ILE A 182 -0.09 -4.46 -1.22
CA ILE A 182 -0.63 -3.26 -1.88
C ILE A 182 0.26 -2.04 -1.63
N ASN A 183 0.75 -1.86 -0.39
CA ASN A 183 1.67 -0.78 -0.07
C ASN A 183 3.03 -0.93 -0.79
N LEU A 184 3.51 -2.16 -0.96
CA LEU A 184 4.72 -2.42 -1.74
C LEU A 184 4.51 -2.10 -3.22
N SER A 185 3.38 -2.50 -3.80
CA SER A 185 2.98 -2.14 -5.17
C SER A 185 2.92 -0.63 -5.37
N ASP A 186 2.31 0.10 -4.41
CA ASP A 186 2.26 1.57 -4.41
C ASP A 186 3.67 2.19 -4.34
N GLY A 187 4.58 1.58 -3.58
CA GLY A 187 5.99 1.96 -3.54
C GLY A 187 6.68 1.81 -4.89
N LEU A 188 6.53 0.66 -5.56
CA LEU A 188 7.12 0.39 -6.87
C LEU A 188 6.65 1.41 -7.92
N ILE A 189 5.35 1.67 -8.00
CA ILE A 189 4.80 2.66 -8.94
C ILE A 189 5.25 4.10 -8.58
N SER A 190 5.39 4.40 -7.29
CA SER A 190 5.91 5.71 -6.87
C SER A 190 7.36 5.94 -7.29
N ILE A 191 8.20 4.89 -7.33
CA ILE A 191 9.58 4.98 -7.84
C ILE A 191 9.60 5.29 -9.35
N SER A 192 8.69 4.73 -10.14
CA SER A 192 8.56 5.10 -11.55
C SER A 192 8.30 6.61 -11.73
N LEU A 193 7.41 7.18 -10.92
CA LEU A 193 7.16 8.62 -10.94
C LEU A 193 8.37 9.43 -10.47
N CYS A 194 9.10 8.94 -9.47
CA CYS A 194 10.34 9.55 -8.99
C CYS A 194 11.41 9.57 -10.09
N GLN A 195 11.62 8.46 -10.79
CA GLN A 195 12.55 8.37 -11.90
C GLN A 195 12.20 9.40 -12.97
N ARG A 196 10.93 9.50 -13.35
CA ARG A 196 10.44 10.51 -14.32
C ARG A 196 10.76 11.93 -13.84
N ALA A 197 10.44 12.25 -12.60
CA ALA A 197 10.66 13.59 -12.05
C ALA A 197 12.15 13.97 -12.00
N LEU A 198 13.03 13.01 -11.71
CA LEU A 198 14.47 13.24 -11.67
C LEU A 198 15.08 13.39 -13.08
N LEU A 199 14.64 12.59 -14.05
CA LEU A 199 15.12 12.71 -15.42
C LEU A 199 14.70 14.03 -16.07
N CYS A 200 13.58 14.62 -15.66
CA CYS A 200 13.10 15.89 -16.19
C CYS A 200 13.76 17.13 -15.54
N LEU A 201 14.70 16.95 -14.59
CA LEU A 201 15.42 18.08 -13.96
C LEU A 201 16.45 18.72 -14.88
N ASP A 202 17.08 17.94 -15.76
CA ASP A 202 18.16 18.40 -16.66
C ASP A 202 17.63 18.93 -18.01
N GLY A 203 16.33 19.21 -18.07
CA GLY A 203 15.63 19.57 -19.30
C GLY A 203 15.02 18.36 -19.99
N VAL A 204 14.01 18.61 -20.80
CA VAL A 204 13.23 17.53 -21.42
C VAL A 204 13.74 17.26 -22.82
N THR A 205 14.36 16.11 -23.04
CA THR A 205 14.68 15.58 -24.36
C THR A 205 13.79 14.39 -24.69
N ALA A 206 13.60 14.10 -25.97
CA ALA A 206 12.85 12.93 -26.43
C ALA A 206 13.44 11.60 -25.85
N GLU A 207 14.75 11.53 -25.74
CA GLU A 207 15.47 10.37 -25.16
C GLU A 207 15.13 10.20 -23.67
N LEU A 208 15.15 11.28 -22.88
CA LEU A 208 14.82 11.24 -21.46
C LEU A 208 13.35 10.84 -21.22
N SER A 209 12.44 11.31 -22.08
CA SER A 209 11.04 10.89 -22.05
C SER A 209 10.90 9.38 -22.29
N PHE A 210 11.63 8.83 -23.25
CA PHE A 210 11.66 7.41 -23.57
C PHE A 210 12.18 6.57 -22.38
N TYR A 211 13.34 6.93 -21.79
CA TYR A 211 13.89 6.23 -20.61
C TYR A 211 12.95 6.29 -19.40
N SER A 212 12.30 7.43 -19.20
CA SER A 212 11.30 7.61 -18.15
C SER A 212 10.11 6.66 -18.34
N GLY A 213 9.66 6.49 -19.57
CA GLY A 213 8.56 5.59 -19.90
C GLY A 213 8.93 4.12 -19.72
N ILE A 214 10.15 3.71 -20.10
CA ILE A 214 10.66 2.35 -19.84
C ILE A 214 10.65 2.04 -18.34
N GLY A 215 11.09 2.97 -17.50
CA GLY A 215 11.02 2.81 -16.05
C GLY A 215 9.58 2.57 -15.58
N GLY A 216 8.61 3.28 -16.13
CA GLY A 216 7.19 3.06 -15.88
C GLY A 216 6.73 1.64 -16.23
N ILE A 217 7.16 1.13 -17.39
CA ILE A 217 6.84 -0.23 -17.86
C ILE A 217 7.45 -1.27 -16.91
N VAL A 218 8.72 -1.13 -16.54
CA VAL A 218 9.42 -2.08 -15.66
C VAL A 218 8.76 -2.13 -14.28
N PHE A 219 8.52 -1.00 -13.64
CA PHE A 219 7.94 -0.99 -12.28
C PHE A 219 6.48 -1.43 -12.25
N SER A 220 5.69 -1.14 -13.30
CA SER A 220 4.32 -1.66 -13.41
C SER A 220 4.31 -3.16 -13.68
N ALA A 221 5.22 -3.69 -14.49
CA ALA A 221 5.37 -5.12 -14.68
C ALA A 221 5.72 -5.84 -13.36
N LEU A 222 6.63 -5.29 -12.54
CA LEU A 222 6.94 -5.81 -11.22
C LEU A 222 5.72 -5.79 -10.29
N ALA A 223 4.89 -4.74 -10.34
CA ALA A 223 3.66 -4.67 -9.56
C ALA A 223 2.61 -5.70 -10.02
N ILE A 224 2.55 -6.02 -11.31
CA ILE A 224 1.71 -7.10 -11.87
C ILE A 224 2.21 -8.47 -11.39
N VAL A 225 3.52 -8.73 -11.44
CA VAL A 225 4.13 -9.96 -10.93
C VAL A 225 3.81 -10.13 -9.44
N LEU A 226 3.90 -9.06 -8.66
CA LEU A 226 3.51 -9.07 -7.25
C LEU A 226 2.03 -9.41 -7.07
N SER A 227 1.14 -8.86 -7.91
CA SER A 227 -0.29 -9.18 -7.88
C SER A 227 -0.56 -10.65 -8.24
N ALA A 228 0.14 -11.19 -9.23
CA ALA A 228 0.05 -12.61 -9.61
C ALA A 228 0.52 -13.51 -8.45
N TYR A 229 1.64 -13.15 -7.81
CA TYR A 229 2.12 -13.85 -6.61
C TYR A 229 1.06 -13.87 -5.50
N MET A 230 0.40 -12.73 -5.22
CA MET A 230 -0.70 -12.65 -4.25
C MET A 230 -1.84 -13.62 -4.58
N PHE A 231 -2.24 -13.74 -5.85
CA PHE A 231 -3.27 -14.70 -6.27
C PHE A 231 -2.84 -16.15 -6.07
N ILE A 232 -1.60 -16.49 -6.42
CA ILE A 232 -1.05 -17.84 -6.28
C ILE A 232 -0.99 -18.22 -4.80
N GLU A 233 -0.43 -17.35 -3.96
CA GLU A 233 -0.34 -17.54 -2.50
C GLU A 233 -1.74 -17.78 -1.90
N LEU A 234 -2.74 -16.97 -2.30
CA LEU A 234 -4.11 -17.10 -1.81
C LEU A 234 -4.76 -18.44 -2.19
N ARG A 235 -4.48 -18.96 -3.40
CA ARG A 235 -4.95 -20.29 -3.81
C ARG A 235 -4.35 -21.39 -2.93
N PHE A 236 -3.05 -21.32 -2.62
CA PHE A 236 -2.40 -22.29 -1.72
C PHE A 236 -2.95 -22.21 -0.29
N ILE A 237 -3.16 -21.01 0.24
CA ILE A 237 -3.75 -20.82 1.57
C ILE A 237 -5.18 -21.39 1.60
N LYS A 238 -6.00 -21.11 0.57
CA LYS A 238 -7.35 -21.65 0.47
C LYS A 238 -7.36 -23.18 0.44
N LYS A 239 -6.48 -23.80 -0.34
CA LYS A 239 -6.37 -25.26 -0.43
C LYS A 239 -6.03 -25.88 0.93
N ARG A 240 -5.04 -25.34 1.66
CA ARG A 240 -4.69 -25.82 3.02
C ARG A 240 -5.86 -25.70 3.99
N ARG A 241 -6.57 -24.55 3.97
CA ARG A 241 -7.72 -24.31 4.85
C ARG A 241 -8.90 -25.27 4.61
N ILE A 242 -9.05 -25.82 3.38
CA ILE A 242 -10.09 -26.81 3.07
C ILE A 242 -9.68 -28.17 3.64
N VAL A 243 -8.44 -28.60 3.47
CA VAL A 243 -7.93 -29.86 4.02
C VAL A 243 -8.06 -29.87 5.53
N ASP A 244 -7.67 -28.77 6.22
CA ASP A 244 -7.82 -28.67 7.68
C ASP A 244 -9.29 -28.83 8.16
N VAL A 245 -10.28 -28.49 7.34
CA VAL A 245 -11.71 -28.62 7.69
C VAL A 245 -12.22 -30.03 7.39
N GLU A 246 -11.74 -30.68 6.34
CA GLU A 246 -12.08 -32.06 6.00
C GLU A 246 -11.53 -33.02 7.09
N ASP A 247 -10.28 -32.82 7.52
CA ASP A 247 -9.65 -33.63 8.58
C ASP A 247 -10.41 -33.53 9.93
N ILE A 248 -10.99 -32.36 10.25
CA ILE A 248 -11.79 -32.13 11.48
C ILE A 248 -13.18 -32.78 11.39
N LEU A 249 -13.70 -33.04 10.19
CA LEU A 249 -15.02 -33.66 9.99
C LEU A 249 -14.96 -35.18 9.92
N GLU A 250 -13.77 -35.77 9.77
CA GLU A 250 -13.54 -37.23 9.74
C GLU A 250 -13.17 -37.79 11.11
N ASP A 251 -12.80 -36.95 12.10
CA ASP A 251 -12.59 -37.31 13.51
C ASP A 251 -13.87 -37.09 14.35
#